data_701c6545d90e71b13056c8e5bd0ddbd0
#
_entry.id   701c6545d90e71b13056c8e5bd0ddbd0
#
_cell.length_a   1.000
_cell.length_b   1.000
_cell.length_c   1.000
_cell.angle_alpha   90.00
_cell.angle_beta   90.00
_cell.angle_gamma   90.00
#
_symmetry.space_group_name_H-M   'P 1'
#
loop_
_entity.id
_entity.type
_entity.pdbx_description
1 polymer ?
#
loop_
_entity_poly.entity_id
_entity_poly.type
_entity_poly.pdbx_seq_one_letter_code
_entity_poly.pdbx_strand_id
1 'polypeptide(L)'
;MNEVTTVGVLGAGTMGAGIAQVAAEAGLEVLLHDPVAGATDRAIERIDGYLTRKVEKGQLTDDGRAAAVGRLGTSAMLEGLAVAEMVIEAIPEDLELKRDAFRRLDAVAVTSTILATNTSSLAVARIASVTAHPGRVVGMHFFNPVPLMALVEVIPGPMTDPAVTDSVAFLARLLGKTPVVAADTPGFIVNRVQRAYYLEAFRMLEGGLAEVTAIDAAMRGIGFRLGPFELADTVGTDVNLAAGIAIFEGFFGDPRYRPAQVQRRVADAGRLGRKTGAGYYDYEADGTRGAAWPTIVARPAGAPRLARLDAAQIEARILAAIVNEAASAVADGVASPEAIDTAMRLATNWPEGPLAWGERIGLPSVVHSLDALHATVPDGRYRVTPILRVLAGGSRTFFQARA
;
A
#
# COMPACT_ATOMS: atom_id res chain seq x y z
N MET A 1 -18.17 -18.79 -14.83
CA MET A 1 -17.79 -18.26 -13.50
C MET A 1 -19.06 -18.32 -12.66
N ASN A 2 -19.02 -18.94 -11.48
CA ASN A 2 -20.15 -18.85 -10.56
C ASN A 2 -20.22 -17.41 -10.06
N GLU A 3 -21.42 -16.85 -10.02
CA GLU A 3 -21.66 -15.51 -9.48
C GLU A 3 -21.32 -15.55 -7.97
N VAL A 4 -20.47 -14.63 -7.51
CA VAL A 4 -20.17 -14.49 -6.07
C VAL A 4 -21.37 -13.77 -5.45
N THR A 5 -22.07 -14.43 -4.58
CA THR A 5 -23.25 -13.89 -3.87
C THR A 5 -22.99 -13.71 -2.38
N THR A 6 -22.09 -14.51 -1.84
CA THR A 6 -21.71 -14.51 -0.42
C THR A 6 -20.19 -14.37 -0.26
N VAL A 7 -19.77 -13.46 0.60
CA VAL A 7 -18.36 -13.23 0.96
C VAL A 7 -18.16 -13.51 2.44
N GLY A 8 -17.22 -14.40 2.76
CA GLY A 8 -16.71 -14.57 4.11
C GLY A 8 -15.61 -13.53 4.39
N VAL A 9 -15.63 -12.89 5.54
CA VAL A 9 -14.58 -11.97 5.98
C VAL A 9 -14.00 -12.46 7.29
N LEU A 10 -12.72 -12.83 7.25
CA LEU A 10 -11.97 -13.28 8.41
C LEU A 10 -11.18 -12.11 9.00
N GLY A 11 -11.54 -11.71 10.22
CA GLY A 11 -11.03 -10.52 10.90
C GLY A 11 -12.04 -9.37 10.86
N ALA A 12 -12.43 -8.88 12.04
CA ALA A 12 -13.39 -7.78 12.22
C ALA A 12 -12.72 -6.44 12.62
N GLY A 13 -11.42 -6.32 12.35
CA GLY A 13 -10.64 -5.09 12.54
C GLY A 13 -11.03 -3.98 11.53
N THR A 14 -10.19 -2.95 11.42
CA THR A 14 -10.44 -1.82 10.52
C THR A 14 -10.58 -2.25 9.07
N MET A 15 -9.69 -3.11 8.59
CA MET A 15 -9.71 -3.59 7.20
C MET A 15 -10.90 -4.52 6.94
N GLY A 16 -11.09 -5.55 7.78
CA GLY A 16 -12.19 -6.49 7.60
C GLY A 16 -13.57 -5.84 7.68
N ALA A 17 -13.79 -4.91 8.62
CA ALA A 17 -15.04 -4.15 8.68
C ALA A 17 -15.25 -3.28 7.41
N GLY A 18 -14.18 -2.66 6.90
CA GLY A 18 -14.26 -1.89 5.66
C GLY A 18 -14.55 -2.76 4.42
N ILE A 19 -13.98 -3.97 4.35
CA ILE A 19 -14.25 -4.95 3.29
C ILE A 19 -15.70 -5.44 3.38
N ALA A 20 -16.16 -5.80 4.58
CA ALA A 20 -17.55 -6.20 4.84
C ALA A 20 -18.55 -5.11 4.45
N GLN A 21 -18.24 -3.83 4.78
CA GLN A 21 -19.06 -2.69 4.42
C GLN A 21 -19.24 -2.58 2.89
N VAL A 22 -18.15 -2.55 2.14
CA VAL A 22 -18.24 -2.38 0.68
C VAL A 22 -18.89 -3.58 -0.01
N ALA A 23 -18.73 -4.79 0.53
CA ALA A 23 -19.39 -5.99 0.03
C ALA A 23 -20.91 -5.92 0.27
N ALA A 24 -21.36 -5.55 1.46
CA ALA A 24 -22.77 -5.39 1.80
C ALA A 24 -23.43 -4.23 1.01
N GLU A 25 -22.73 -3.10 0.80
CA GLU A 25 -23.20 -2.00 -0.04
C GLU A 25 -23.34 -2.44 -1.52
N ALA A 26 -22.48 -3.33 -2.00
CA ALA A 26 -22.55 -3.89 -3.34
C ALA A 26 -23.65 -4.96 -3.52
N GLY A 27 -24.39 -5.29 -2.46
CA GLY A 27 -25.52 -6.23 -2.51
C GLY A 27 -25.16 -7.69 -2.17
N LEU A 28 -23.95 -7.96 -1.71
CA LEU A 28 -23.50 -9.30 -1.35
C LEU A 28 -23.88 -9.65 0.11
N GLU A 29 -24.23 -10.90 0.36
CA GLU A 29 -24.31 -11.45 1.71
C GLU A 29 -22.90 -11.55 2.29
N VAL A 30 -22.72 -11.17 3.56
CA VAL A 30 -21.41 -11.13 4.22
C VAL A 30 -21.47 -11.89 5.53
N LEU A 31 -20.53 -12.82 5.71
CA LEU A 31 -20.31 -13.52 6.97
C LEU A 31 -18.99 -13.06 7.58
N LEU A 32 -19.05 -12.40 8.74
CA LEU A 32 -17.86 -11.99 9.49
C LEU A 32 -17.49 -13.03 10.55
N HIS A 33 -16.20 -13.31 10.68
CA HIS A 33 -15.65 -14.04 11.81
C HIS A 33 -14.44 -13.32 12.39
N ASP A 34 -14.37 -13.29 13.72
CA ASP A 34 -13.19 -12.84 14.47
C ASP A 34 -13.12 -13.64 15.77
N PRO A 35 -11.95 -14.18 16.18
CA PRO A 35 -11.83 -14.96 17.41
C PRO A 35 -12.01 -14.13 18.69
N VAL A 36 -11.93 -12.81 18.60
CA VAL A 36 -12.11 -11.89 19.73
C VAL A 36 -13.60 -11.69 20.00
N ALA A 37 -14.06 -12.08 21.18
CA ALA A 37 -15.47 -11.97 21.58
C ALA A 37 -16.03 -10.55 21.35
N GLY A 38 -17.18 -10.45 20.70
CA GLY A 38 -17.87 -9.21 20.39
C GLY A 38 -17.18 -8.33 19.34
N ALA A 39 -16.09 -8.79 18.70
CA ALA A 39 -15.42 -7.99 17.67
C ALA A 39 -16.28 -7.84 16.42
N THR A 40 -17.01 -8.86 16.03
CA THR A 40 -17.94 -8.84 14.90
C THR A 40 -19.12 -7.89 15.15
N ASP A 41 -19.70 -7.91 16.34
CA ASP A 41 -20.81 -7.01 16.69
C ASP A 41 -20.35 -5.54 16.65
N ARG A 42 -19.21 -5.25 17.27
CA ARG A 42 -18.61 -3.90 17.21
C ARG A 42 -18.27 -3.46 15.77
N ALA A 43 -17.90 -4.41 14.90
CA ALA A 43 -17.64 -4.10 13.49
C ALA A 43 -18.94 -3.73 12.77
N ILE A 44 -20.03 -4.49 12.99
CA ILE A 44 -21.35 -4.21 12.41
C ILE A 44 -21.89 -2.87 12.90
N GLU A 45 -21.82 -2.59 14.21
CA GLU A 45 -22.19 -1.28 14.78
C GLU A 45 -21.39 -0.13 14.15
N ARG A 46 -20.10 -0.31 13.96
CA ARG A 46 -19.25 0.69 13.31
C ARG A 46 -19.63 0.90 11.84
N ILE A 47 -19.92 -0.18 11.11
CA ILE A 47 -20.40 -0.11 9.72
C ILE A 47 -21.70 0.65 9.65
N ASP A 48 -22.67 0.29 10.52
CA ASP A 48 -23.97 0.99 10.57
C ASP A 48 -23.80 2.49 10.88
N GLY A 49 -22.91 2.85 11.81
CA GLY A 49 -22.59 4.26 12.08
C GLY A 49 -21.94 4.98 10.89
N TYR A 50 -21.16 4.30 10.03
CA TYR A 50 -20.64 4.89 8.79
C TYR A 50 -21.73 5.06 7.74
N LEU A 51 -22.62 4.08 7.58
CA LEU A 51 -23.74 4.14 6.65
C LEU A 51 -24.75 5.20 7.05
N THR A 52 -25.03 5.37 8.36
CA THR A 52 -25.85 6.46 8.90
C THR A 52 -25.32 7.83 8.46
N ARG A 53 -23.99 8.04 8.59
CA ARG A 53 -23.37 9.30 8.12
C ARG A 53 -23.46 9.49 6.60
N LYS A 54 -23.51 8.41 5.80
CA LYS A 54 -23.78 8.51 4.35
C LYS A 54 -25.21 8.93 4.07
N VAL A 55 -26.17 8.45 4.86
CA VAL A 55 -27.58 8.89 4.77
C VAL A 55 -27.71 10.38 5.12
N GLU A 56 -27.13 10.81 6.24
CA GLU A 56 -27.11 12.23 6.66
C GLU A 56 -26.52 13.17 5.59
N LYS A 57 -25.57 12.67 4.80
CA LYS A 57 -24.94 13.40 3.68
C LYS A 57 -25.69 13.25 2.34
N GLY A 58 -26.80 12.53 2.30
CA GLY A 58 -27.57 12.28 1.08
C GLY A 58 -26.86 11.37 0.07
N GLN A 59 -25.86 10.59 0.51
CA GLN A 59 -25.09 9.64 -0.31
C GLN A 59 -25.69 8.23 -0.33
N LEU A 60 -26.63 7.95 0.57
CA LEU A 60 -27.34 6.69 0.69
C LEU A 60 -28.78 6.98 1.19
N THR A 61 -29.73 6.10 0.86
CA THR A 61 -31.09 6.18 1.43
C THR A 61 -31.16 5.35 2.72
N ASP A 62 -32.17 5.62 3.57
CA ASP A 62 -32.43 4.79 4.77
C ASP A 62 -32.69 3.34 4.41
N ASP A 63 -33.45 3.07 3.33
CA ASP A 63 -33.69 1.71 2.83
C ASP A 63 -32.39 1.06 2.35
N GLY A 64 -31.52 1.79 1.67
CA GLY A 64 -30.20 1.31 1.24
C GLY A 64 -29.31 0.95 2.42
N ARG A 65 -29.32 1.79 3.48
CA ARG A 65 -28.61 1.50 4.74
C ARG A 65 -29.16 0.23 5.39
N ALA A 66 -30.49 0.15 5.57
CA ALA A 66 -31.11 -1.01 6.20
C ALA A 66 -30.85 -2.31 5.42
N ALA A 67 -30.91 -2.25 4.09
CA ALA A 67 -30.58 -3.37 3.23
C ALA A 67 -29.11 -3.80 3.35
N ALA A 68 -28.16 -2.87 3.39
CA ALA A 68 -26.74 -3.19 3.55
C ALA A 68 -26.44 -3.80 4.94
N VAL A 69 -26.99 -3.24 6.01
CA VAL A 69 -26.84 -3.78 7.36
C VAL A 69 -27.48 -5.17 7.47
N GLY A 70 -28.64 -5.36 6.82
CA GLY A 70 -29.34 -6.65 6.81
C GLY A 70 -28.60 -7.81 6.16
N ARG A 71 -27.59 -7.51 5.31
CA ARG A 71 -26.71 -8.50 4.68
C ARG A 71 -25.50 -8.89 5.53
N LEU A 72 -25.29 -8.25 6.68
CA LEU A 72 -24.15 -8.53 7.56
C LEU A 72 -24.54 -9.61 8.57
N GLY A 73 -23.99 -10.79 8.40
CA GLY A 73 -24.10 -11.90 9.35
C GLY A 73 -22.77 -12.17 10.07
N THR A 74 -22.81 -13.00 11.09
CA THR A 74 -21.63 -13.42 11.85
C THR A 74 -21.50 -14.93 11.87
N SER A 75 -20.27 -15.43 11.93
CA SER A 75 -19.98 -16.84 12.16
C SER A 75 -19.24 -17.01 13.48
N ALA A 76 -19.71 -17.92 14.33
CA ALA A 76 -19.06 -18.24 15.61
C ALA A 76 -17.68 -18.90 15.43
N MET A 77 -17.49 -19.62 14.32
CA MET A 77 -16.26 -20.36 14.02
C MET A 77 -15.70 -19.94 12.64
N LEU A 78 -14.39 -20.00 12.51
CA LEU A 78 -13.68 -19.73 11.26
C LEU A 78 -14.20 -20.61 10.13
N GLU A 79 -14.41 -21.90 10.40
CA GLU A 79 -14.87 -22.90 9.45
C GLU A 79 -16.28 -22.58 8.89
N GLY A 80 -17.08 -21.82 9.62
CA GLY A 80 -18.39 -21.37 9.15
C GLY A 80 -18.33 -20.41 7.96
N LEU A 81 -17.16 -19.78 7.70
CA LEU A 81 -16.95 -18.97 6.51
C LEU A 81 -16.85 -19.80 5.21
N ALA A 82 -16.64 -21.11 5.33
CA ALA A 82 -16.47 -22.01 4.18
C ALA A 82 -17.73 -22.19 3.30
N VAL A 83 -18.88 -21.66 3.72
CA VAL A 83 -20.10 -21.63 2.92
C VAL A 83 -20.09 -20.53 1.86
N ALA A 84 -19.21 -19.55 1.99
CA ALA A 84 -19.06 -18.45 1.03
C ALA A 84 -18.32 -18.90 -0.22
N GLU A 85 -18.65 -18.29 -1.36
CA GLU A 85 -17.91 -18.50 -2.62
C GLU A 85 -16.51 -17.90 -2.58
N MET A 86 -16.29 -16.86 -1.76
CA MET A 86 -14.98 -16.28 -1.51
C MET A 86 -14.81 -15.90 -0.05
N VAL A 87 -13.67 -16.26 0.52
CA VAL A 87 -13.28 -15.82 1.87
C VAL A 87 -12.10 -14.84 1.75
N ILE A 88 -12.28 -13.64 2.31
CA ILE A 88 -11.24 -12.58 2.34
C ILE A 88 -10.69 -12.48 3.76
N GLU A 89 -9.43 -12.82 3.93
CA GLU A 89 -8.72 -12.77 5.19
C GLU A 89 -8.13 -11.37 5.42
N ALA A 90 -8.40 -10.78 6.60
CA ALA A 90 -7.93 -9.48 7.06
C ALA A 90 -7.52 -9.50 8.55
N ILE A 91 -6.87 -10.59 8.99
CA ILE A 91 -6.31 -10.74 10.34
C ILE A 91 -4.93 -10.06 10.45
N PRO A 92 -4.31 -9.98 11.65
CA PRO A 92 -2.98 -9.39 11.82
C PRO A 92 -1.94 -9.95 10.85
N GLU A 93 -0.96 -9.11 10.49
CA GLU A 93 0.09 -9.42 9.52
C GLU A 93 1.15 -10.36 10.12
N ASP A 94 0.72 -11.56 10.47
CA ASP A 94 1.52 -12.65 10.98
C ASP A 94 1.39 -13.88 10.08
N LEU A 95 2.51 -14.38 9.59
CA LEU A 95 2.52 -15.47 8.61
C LEU A 95 1.91 -16.76 9.17
N GLU A 96 2.25 -17.12 10.40
CA GLU A 96 1.77 -18.39 10.96
C GLU A 96 0.27 -18.34 11.31
N LEU A 97 -0.23 -17.19 11.77
CA LEU A 97 -1.67 -16.99 11.93
C LEU A 97 -2.40 -17.12 10.60
N LYS A 98 -1.89 -16.50 9.53
CA LYS A 98 -2.51 -16.60 8.20
C LYS A 98 -2.43 -18.05 7.66
N ARG A 99 -1.29 -18.71 7.78
CA ARG A 99 -1.13 -20.11 7.36
C ARG A 99 -2.06 -21.06 8.10
N ASP A 100 -2.25 -20.89 9.40
CA ASP A 100 -3.19 -21.70 10.17
C ASP A 100 -4.62 -21.48 9.67
N ALA A 101 -5.04 -20.23 9.52
CA ALA A 101 -6.36 -19.88 9.01
C ALA A 101 -6.62 -20.49 7.61
N PHE A 102 -5.66 -20.36 6.69
CA PHE A 102 -5.79 -20.90 5.33
C PHE A 102 -5.82 -22.42 5.31
N ARG A 103 -5.01 -23.11 6.13
CA ARG A 103 -5.06 -24.57 6.27
C ARG A 103 -6.43 -25.05 6.78
N ARG A 104 -6.99 -24.38 7.78
CA ARG A 104 -8.30 -24.72 8.35
C ARG A 104 -9.42 -24.46 7.36
N LEU A 105 -9.43 -23.34 6.67
CA LEU A 105 -10.41 -23.04 5.63
C LEU A 105 -10.31 -24.02 4.45
N ASP A 106 -9.10 -24.33 4.00
CA ASP A 106 -8.89 -25.25 2.87
C ASP A 106 -9.37 -26.66 3.18
N ALA A 107 -9.30 -27.09 4.45
CA ALA A 107 -9.75 -28.41 4.88
C ALA A 107 -11.27 -28.59 4.83
N VAL A 108 -12.06 -27.53 4.91
CA VAL A 108 -13.54 -27.61 5.04
C VAL A 108 -14.28 -26.95 3.87
N ALA A 109 -13.68 -25.97 3.20
CA ALA A 109 -14.30 -25.29 2.07
C ALA A 109 -14.31 -26.17 0.82
N VAL A 110 -15.38 -26.08 0.04
CA VAL A 110 -15.43 -26.74 -1.27
C VAL A 110 -14.34 -26.22 -2.19
N THR A 111 -13.88 -27.03 -3.13
CA THR A 111 -12.71 -26.68 -3.97
C THR A 111 -12.92 -25.45 -4.84
N SER A 112 -14.16 -25.06 -5.11
CA SER A 112 -14.50 -23.86 -5.87
C SER A 112 -14.46 -22.57 -5.02
N THR A 113 -14.40 -22.65 -3.68
CA THR A 113 -14.28 -21.47 -2.82
C THR A 113 -12.91 -20.81 -3.01
N ILE A 114 -12.89 -19.52 -3.33
CA ILE A 114 -11.66 -18.75 -3.43
C ILE A 114 -11.22 -18.28 -2.04
N LEU A 115 -9.93 -18.43 -1.74
CA LEU A 115 -9.32 -17.97 -0.49
C LEU A 115 -8.41 -16.78 -0.80
N ALA A 116 -8.86 -15.57 -0.45
CA ALA A 116 -8.13 -14.33 -0.69
C ALA A 116 -7.48 -13.82 0.61
N THR A 117 -6.25 -13.32 0.52
CA THR A 117 -5.57 -12.65 1.64
C THR A 117 -5.41 -11.15 1.39
N ASN A 118 -5.72 -10.33 2.39
CA ASN A 118 -5.50 -8.88 2.35
C ASN A 118 -4.11 -8.49 2.88
N THR A 119 -3.13 -9.40 2.80
CA THR A 119 -1.75 -9.09 3.20
C THR A 119 -1.19 -7.89 2.43
N SER A 120 -0.37 -7.10 3.08
CA SER A 120 0.34 -5.96 2.47
C SER A 120 1.82 -6.23 2.17
N SER A 121 2.38 -7.31 2.75
CA SER A 121 3.84 -7.55 2.74
C SER A 121 4.24 -9.01 2.65
N LEU A 122 3.36 -9.94 3.04
CA LEU A 122 3.66 -11.38 3.01
C LEU A 122 3.44 -11.93 1.60
N ALA A 123 4.37 -12.75 1.12
CA ALA A 123 4.22 -13.42 -0.16
C ALA A 123 3.00 -14.36 -0.15
N VAL A 124 2.14 -14.22 -1.14
CA VAL A 124 0.94 -15.08 -1.32
C VAL A 124 1.35 -16.55 -1.43
N ALA A 125 2.46 -16.83 -2.11
CA ALA A 125 3.03 -18.17 -2.22
C ALA A 125 3.28 -18.84 -0.85
N ARG A 126 3.74 -18.08 0.16
CA ARG A 126 4.01 -18.61 1.50
C ARG A 126 2.73 -18.99 2.24
N ILE A 127 1.65 -18.27 2.01
CA ILE A 127 0.33 -18.55 2.57
C ILE A 127 -0.30 -19.73 1.83
N ALA A 128 -0.24 -19.75 0.51
CA ALA A 128 -0.80 -20.83 -0.31
C ALA A 128 -0.13 -22.18 -0.09
N SER A 129 1.17 -22.19 0.26
CA SER A 129 1.97 -23.42 0.39
C SER A 129 1.51 -24.41 1.45
N VAL A 130 0.61 -24.01 2.37
CA VAL A 130 0.08 -24.88 3.43
C VAL A 130 -1.30 -25.43 3.11
N THR A 131 -1.88 -25.07 1.96
CA THR A 131 -3.17 -25.56 1.49
C THR A 131 -3.00 -26.75 0.55
N ALA A 132 -3.99 -27.65 0.52
CA ALA A 132 -4.02 -28.75 -0.46
C ALA A 132 -4.41 -28.26 -1.87
N HIS A 133 -5.07 -27.10 -1.95
CA HIS A 133 -5.56 -26.52 -3.20
C HIS A 133 -4.99 -25.10 -3.41
N PRO A 134 -3.68 -24.93 -3.60
CA PRO A 134 -3.04 -23.61 -3.70
C PRO A 134 -3.50 -22.81 -4.92
N GLY A 135 -4.05 -23.45 -5.94
CA GLY A 135 -4.57 -22.79 -7.13
C GLY A 135 -5.72 -21.82 -6.85
N ARG A 136 -6.45 -22.00 -5.73
CA ARG A 136 -7.56 -21.12 -5.32
C ARG A 136 -7.16 -20.00 -4.36
N VAL A 137 -5.86 -19.90 -4.05
CA VAL A 137 -5.33 -18.86 -3.13
C VAL A 137 -4.80 -17.68 -3.93
N VAL A 138 -5.16 -16.45 -3.50
CA VAL A 138 -4.82 -15.21 -4.20
C VAL A 138 -4.69 -14.06 -3.20
N GLY A 139 -3.89 -13.07 -3.50
CA GLY A 139 -3.88 -11.80 -2.78
C GLY A 139 -4.98 -10.87 -3.28
N MET A 140 -5.69 -10.21 -2.35
CA MET A 140 -6.65 -9.15 -2.63
C MET A 140 -6.41 -8.00 -1.66
N HIS A 141 -5.46 -7.15 -2.02
CA HIS A 141 -4.93 -6.11 -1.15
C HIS A 141 -5.74 -4.82 -1.28
N PHE A 142 -6.48 -4.49 -0.24
CA PHE A 142 -7.24 -3.25 -0.10
C PHE A 142 -6.42 -2.18 0.61
N PHE A 143 -6.77 -0.93 0.39
CA PHE A 143 -6.13 0.23 1.00
C PHE A 143 -7.04 0.90 2.03
N ASN A 144 -6.45 1.37 3.13
CA ASN A 144 -7.18 2.02 4.23
C ASN A 144 -7.41 3.52 3.94
N PRO A 145 -8.64 4.04 4.11
CA PRO A 145 -9.89 3.37 4.48
C PRO A 145 -10.56 2.67 3.27
N VAL A 146 -10.92 1.40 3.44
CA VAL A 146 -11.46 0.56 2.34
C VAL A 146 -12.64 1.22 1.60
N PRO A 147 -13.64 1.84 2.27
CA PRO A 147 -14.76 2.46 1.55
C PRO A 147 -14.36 3.64 0.65
N LEU A 148 -13.24 4.32 0.96
CA LEU A 148 -12.81 5.54 0.27
C LEU A 148 -11.77 5.29 -0.82
N MET A 149 -10.95 4.26 -0.64
CA MET A 149 -9.85 3.96 -1.56
C MET A 149 -10.36 3.17 -2.77
N ALA A 150 -10.06 3.67 -3.96
CA ALA A 150 -10.57 3.09 -5.19
C ALA A 150 -9.78 1.85 -5.66
N LEU A 151 -8.52 1.69 -5.24
CA LEU A 151 -7.64 0.62 -5.69
C LEU A 151 -7.84 -0.67 -4.92
N VAL A 152 -7.76 -1.80 -5.64
CA VAL A 152 -7.45 -3.13 -5.12
C VAL A 152 -6.32 -3.72 -5.94
N GLU A 153 -5.20 -4.08 -5.31
CA GLU A 153 -4.20 -4.92 -5.96
C GLU A 153 -4.65 -6.38 -5.90
N VAL A 154 -4.65 -7.06 -7.04
CA VAL A 154 -4.93 -8.50 -7.16
C VAL A 154 -3.60 -9.20 -7.40
N ILE A 155 -3.20 -10.08 -6.48
CA ILE A 155 -1.86 -10.64 -6.47
C ILE A 155 -1.95 -12.17 -6.65
N PRO A 156 -1.89 -12.68 -7.88
CA PRO A 156 -1.74 -14.10 -8.09
C PRO A 156 -0.38 -14.57 -7.59
N GLY A 157 -0.38 -15.56 -6.71
CA GLY A 157 0.85 -16.29 -6.40
C GLY A 157 1.23 -17.22 -7.56
N PRO A 158 2.42 -17.84 -7.53
CA PRO A 158 2.92 -18.69 -8.61
C PRO A 158 2.06 -19.94 -8.86
N MET A 159 1.20 -20.32 -7.92
CA MET A 159 0.30 -21.46 -8.02
C MET A 159 -1.15 -21.07 -8.27
N THR A 160 -1.50 -19.77 -8.25
CA THR A 160 -2.88 -19.30 -8.42
C THR A 160 -3.39 -19.56 -9.83
N ASP A 161 -4.57 -20.15 -9.94
CA ASP A 161 -5.22 -20.39 -11.22
C ASP A 161 -5.62 -19.06 -11.87
N PRO A 162 -5.41 -18.86 -13.16
CA PRO A 162 -5.80 -17.62 -13.87
C PRO A 162 -7.28 -17.26 -13.68
N ALA A 163 -8.18 -18.24 -13.69
CA ALA A 163 -9.61 -18.02 -13.48
C ALA A 163 -9.93 -17.45 -12.09
N VAL A 164 -9.12 -17.77 -11.06
CA VAL A 164 -9.23 -17.19 -9.71
C VAL A 164 -8.87 -15.72 -9.74
N THR A 165 -7.79 -15.36 -10.43
CA THR A 165 -7.37 -13.96 -10.62
C THR A 165 -8.47 -13.14 -11.30
N ASP A 166 -9.08 -13.68 -12.36
CA ASP A 166 -10.17 -13.02 -13.09
C ASP A 166 -11.41 -12.84 -12.20
N SER A 167 -11.75 -13.85 -11.40
CA SER A 167 -12.89 -13.81 -10.46
C SER A 167 -12.70 -12.75 -9.38
N VAL A 168 -11.49 -12.64 -8.82
CA VAL A 168 -11.16 -11.61 -7.80
C VAL A 168 -11.17 -10.22 -8.42
N ALA A 169 -10.64 -10.06 -9.64
CA ALA A 169 -10.70 -8.79 -10.35
C ALA A 169 -12.14 -8.39 -10.69
N PHE A 170 -13.00 -9.34 -11.03
CA PHE A 170 -14.43 -9.11 -11.23
C PHE A 170 -15.11 -8.67 -9.93
N LEU A 171 -14.89 -9.39 -8.82
CA LEU A 171 -15.42 -9.00 -7.52
C LEU A 171 -14.97 -7.59 -7.13
N ALA A 172 -13.69 -7.26 -7.29
CA ALA A 172 -13.21 -5.92 -6.99
C ALA A 172 -13.98 -4.82 -7.76
N ARG A 173 -14.30 -5.05 -9.04
CA ARG A 173 -15.14 -4.13 -9.82
C ARG A 173 -16.57 -4.04 -9.28
N LEU A 174 -17.16 -5.17 -8.91
CA LEU A 174 -18.49 -5.22 -8.30
C LEU A 174 -18.54 -4.40 -6.99
N LEU A 175 -17.46 -4.43 -6.21
CA LEU A 175 -17.26 -3.61 -5.00
C LEU A 175 -17.00 -2.13 -5.30
N GLY A 176 -17.09 -1.68 -6.55
CA GLY A 176 -16.81 -0.30 -6.98
C GLY A 176 -15.32 0.05 -6.94
N LYS A 177 -14.43 -0.95 -6.98
CA LYS A 177 -12.98 -0.77 -6.96
C LYS A 177 -12.38 -0.92 -8.35
N THR A 178 -11.18 -0.37 -8.54
CA THR A 178 -10.36 -0.57 -9.72
C THR A 178 -9.33 -1.66 -9.41
N PRO A 179 -9.47 -2.88 -9.93
CA PRO A 179 -8.46 -3.92 -9.75
C PRO A 179 -7.24 -3.65 -10.62
N VAL A 180 -6.07 -3.84 -10.04
CA VAL A 180 -4.79 -3.86 -10.74
C VAL A 180 -4.09 -5.16 -10.40
N VAL A 181 -3.72 -5.94 -11.41
CA VAL A 181 -3.00 -7.19 -11.22
C VAL A 181 -1.52 -6.90 -11.02
N ALA A 182 -0.93 -7.47 -9.97
CA ALA A 182 0.47 -7.32 -9.62
C ALA A 182 1.09 -8.68 -9.31
N ALA A 183 2.34 -8.90 -9.70
CA ALA A 183 3.08 -10.10 -9.32
C ALA A 183 3.31 -10.15 -7.80
N ASP A 184 3.40 -11.38 -7.25
CA ASP A 184 3.71 -11.66 -5.83
C ASP A 184 5.17 -11.34 -5.52
N THR A 185 5.48 -10.05 -5.39
CA THR A 185 6.81 -9.50 -5.08
C THR A 185 6.76 -8.61 -3.84
N PRO A 186 7.89 -8.40 -3.13
CA PRO A 186 7.88 -7.60 -1.91
C PRO A 186 7.31 -6.19 -2.10
N GLY A 187 6.21 -5.90 -1.41
CA GLY A 187 5.52 -4.60 -1.47
C GLY A 187 4.66 -4.39 -2.71
N PHE A 188 4.47 -5.42 -3.55
CA PHE A 188 3.66 -5.39 -4.77
C PHE A 188 3.99 -4.18 -5.64
N ILE A 189 2.99 -3.36 -6.03
CA ILE A 189 3.24 -2.10 -6.75
C ILE A 189 3.38 -0.95 -5.77
N VAL A 190 2.32 -0.70 -4.96
CA VAL A 190 2.19 0.56 -4.23
C VAL A 190 3.22 0.71 -3.14
N ASN A 191 3.35 -0.28 -2.25
CA ASN A 191 4.30 -0.21 -1.16
C ASN A 191 5.75 -0.19 -1.65
N ARG A 192 6.06 -0.86 -2.75
CA ARG A 192 7.37 -0.86 -3.39
C ARG A 192 7.72 0.51 -3.95
N VAL A 193 6.90 1.05 -4.84
CA VAL A 193 7.20 2.33 -5.53
C VAL A 193 7.18 3.50 -4.54
N GLN A 194 6.25 3.48 -3.59
CA GLN A 194 6.14 4.51 -2.56
C GLN A 194 7.36 4.56 -1.63
N ARG A 195 8.14 3.44 -1.51
CA ARG A 195 9.38 3.47 -0.71
C ARG A 195 10.35 4.54 -1.18
N ALA A 196 10.48 4.73 -2.49
CA ALA A 196 11.37 5.74 -3.04
C ALA A 196 11.02 7.16 -2.57
N TYR A 197 9.73 7.48 -2.43
CA TYR A 197 9.23 8.75 -1.91
C TYR A 197 9.70 9.03 -0.48
N TYR A 198 9.53 8.05 0.40
CA TYR A 198 9.93 8.18 1.79
C TYR A 198 11.45 8.17 1.96
N LEU A 199 12.10 7.14 1.39
CA LEU A 199 13.52 6.90 1.66
C LEU A 199 14.40 8.04 1.17
N GLU A 200 14.06 8.67 0.04
CA GLU A 200 14.85 9.76 -0.47
C GLU A 200 14.71 11.03 0.39
N ALA A 201 13.50 11.31 0.89
CA ALA A 201 13.26 12.37 1.86
C ALA A 201 14.06 12.16 3.16
N PHE A 202 14.03 10.94 3.70
CA PHE A 202 14.75 10.60 4.91
C PHE A 202 16.27 10.71 4.73
N ARG A 203 16.80 10.29 3.57
CA ARG A 203 18.22 10.42 3.23
C ARG A 203 18.67 11.87 3.13
N MET A 204 17.85 12.73 2.55
CA MET A 204 18.14 14.19 2.50
C MET A 204 18.16 14.80 3.90
N LEU A 205 17.22 14.40 4.76
CA LEU A 205 17.18 14.85 6.15
C LEU A 205 18.43 14.37 6.92
N GLU A 206 18.77 13.07 6.85
CA GLU A 206 19.97 12.52 7.49
C GLU A 206 21.26 13.16 6.99
N GLY A 207 21.35 13.42 5.69
CA GLY A 207 22.45 14.11 5.07
C GLY A 207 22.55 15.59 5.47
N GLY A 208 21.48 16.17 6.08
CA GLY A 208 21.37 17.60 6.39
C GLY A 208 21.30 18.46 5.14
N LEU A 209 20.83 17.87 4.05
CA LEU A 209 20.66 18.54 2.75
C LEU A 209 19.40 19.40 2.72
N ALA A 210 18.37 19.00 3.47
CA ALA A 210 17.12 19.77 3.62
C ALA A 210 16.46 19.44 4.95
N GLU A 211 15.58 20.31 5.41
CA GLU A 211 14.76 20.12 6.62
C GLU A 211 13.42 19.49 6.28
N VAL A 212 12.79 18.88 7.28
CA VAL A 212 11.47 18.24 7.18
C VAL A 212 10.45 19.14 6.46
N THR A 213 10.32 20.39 6.93
CA THR A 213 9.36 21.36 6.38
C THR A 213 9.66 21.77 4.94
N ALA A 214 10.92 21.89 4.57
CA ALA A 214 11.34 22.26 3.23
C ALA A 214 11.05 21.13 2.22
N ILE A 215 11.33 19.88 2.60
CA ILE A 215 11.06 18.71 1.75
C ILE A 215 9.54 18.53 1.55
N ASP A 216 8.76 18.61 2.62
CA ASP A 216 7.31 18.49 2.51
C ASP A 216 6.69 19.63 1.70
N ALA A 217 7.20 20.86 1.85
CA ALA A 217 6.73 22.03 1.09
C ALA A 217 7.03 21.88 -0.41
N ALA A 218 8.25 21.42 -0.78
CA ALA A 218 8.63 21.18 -2.16
C ALA A 218 7.68 20.18 -2.83
N MET A 219 7.46 19.03 -2.19
CA MET A 219 6.60 18.00 -2.77
C MET A 219 5.13 18.43 -2.88
N ARG A 220 4.61 19.17 -1.89
CA ARG A 220 3.26 19.76 -2.01
C ARG A 220 3.20 20.79 -3.13
N GLY A 221 4.27 21.55 -3.34
CA GLY A 221 4.37 22.55 -4.40
C GLY A 221 4.15 22.00 -5.81
N ILE A 222 4.51 20.74 -6.04
CA ILE A 222 4.29 20.03 -7.31
C ILE A 222 3.04 19.14 -7.32
N GLY A 223 2.15 19.29 -6.32
CA GLY A 223 0.81 18.70 -6.33
C GLY A 223 0.62 17.45 -5.48
N PHE A 224 1.63 16.97 -4.74
CA PHE A 224 1.40 15.92 -3.76
C PHE A 224 0.50 16.42 -2.63
N ARG A 225 -0.49 15.65 -2.25
CA ARG A 225 -1.43 16.02 -1.17
C ARG A 225 -0.74 16.18 0.18
N LEU A 226 0.22 15.31 0.47
CA LEU A 226 1.03 15.30 1.68
C LEU A 226 2.50 15.18 1.29
N GLY A 227 3.37 15.91 1.97
CA GLY A 227 4.80 15.67 1.90
C GLY A 227 5.19 14.32 2.52
N PRO A 228 6.41 13.82 2.27
CA PRO A 228 6.81 12.47 2.71
C PRO A 228 6.79 12.31 4.23
N PHE A 229 7.12 13.33 5.00
CA PHE A 229 7.09 13.27 6.48
C PHE A 229 5.68 13.37 7.02
N GLU A 230 4.83 14.24 6.46
CA GLU A 230 3.40 14.32 6.79
C GLU A 230 2.70 12.98 6.52
N LEU A 231 3.04 12.34 5.41
CA LEU A 231 2.48 11.04 5.03
C LEU A 231 2.96 9.95 5.98
N ALA A 232 4.26 9.93 6.35
CA ALA A 232 4.81 8.98 7.31
C ALA A 232 4.12 9.11 8.69
N ASP A 233 3.87 10.33 9.16
CA ASP A 233 3.14 10.59 10.41
C ASP A 233 1.65 10.19 10.33
N THR A 234 1.05 10.29 9.14
CA THR A 234 -0.35 9.89 8.93
C THR A 234 -0.51 8.36 8.92
N VAL A 235 0.43 7.65 8.30
CA VAL A 235 0.46 6.18 8.27
C VAL A 235 0.84 5.60 9.64
N GLY A 236 1.71 6.30 10.36
CA GLY A 236 2.37 5.85 11.57
C GLY A 236 3.82 5.46 11.29
N THR A 237 4.74 6.06 12.05
CA THR A 237 6.19 5.88 11.83
C THR A 237 6.65 4.45 12.08
N ASP A 238 6.03 3.75 13.02
CA ASP A 238 6.23 2.32 13.28
C ASP A 238 5.76 1.44 12.11
N VAL A 239 4.58 1.69 11.58
CA VAL A 239 4.03 0.97 10.42
C VAL A 239 4.89 1.23 9.18
N ASN A 240 5.29 2.49 8.97
CA ASN A 240 6.15 2.87 7.86
C ASN A 240 7.53 2.20 7.94
N LEU A 241 8.12 2.13 9.14
CA LEU A 241 9.40 1.44 9.39
C LEU A 241 9.27 -0.07 9.17
N ALA A 242 8.25 -0.71 9.74
CA ALA A 242 8.02 -2.15 9.59
C ALA A 242 7.87 -2.57 8.12
N ALA A 243 7.06 -1.82 7.35
CA ALA A 243 6.92 -2.05 5.92
C ALA A 243 8.24 -1.83 5.15
N GLY A 244 9.04 -0.83 5.57
CA GLY A 244 10.37 -0.59 4.99
C GLY A 244 11.34 -1.74 5.24
N ILE A 245 11.36 -2.30 6.46
CA ILE A 245 12.18 -3.45 6.83
C ILE A 245 11.75 -4.69 6.02
N ALA A 246 10.45 -4.98 5.96
CA ALA A 246 9.95 -6.14 5.22
C ALA A 246 10.32 -6.10 3.73
N ILE A 247 10.23 -4.94 3.09
CA ILE A 247 10.63 -4.77 1.69
C ILE A 247 12.15 -4.93 1.53
N PHE A 248 12.95 -4.33 2.41
CA PHE A 248 14.41 -4.44 2.39
C PHE A 248 14.87 -5.90 2.53
N GLU A 249 14.29 -6.64 3.46
CA GLU A 249 14.56 -8.07 3.65
C GLU A 249 14.07 -8.90 2.47
N GLY A 250 12.88 -8.60 1.95
CA GLY A 250 12.31 -9.27 0.79
C GLY A 250 13.14 -9.10 -0.49
N PHE A 251 13.87 -7.99 -0.63
CA PHE A 251 14.85 -7.76 -1.70
C PHE A 251 16.29 -8.09 -1.30
N PHE A 252 16.46 -8.99 -0.34
CA PHE A 252 17.78 -9.52 0.09
C PHE A 252 18.79 -8.44 0.47
N GLY A 253 18.31 -7.33 1.07
CA GLY A 253 19.17 -6.25 1.53
C GLY A 253 19.64 -5.30 0.42
N ASP A 254 18.91 -5.19 -0.69
CA ASP A 254 19.22 -4.23 -1.74
C ASP A 254 19.30 -2.80 -1.18
N PRO A 255 20.42 -2.08 -1.39
CA PRO A 255 20.64 -0.74 -0.87
C PRO A 255 19.55 0.28 -1.22
N ARG A 256 18.81 0.07 -2.32
CA ARG A 256 17.69 0.94 -2.70
C ARG A 256 16.63 1.02 -1.61
N TYR A 257 16.32 -0.10 -0.97
CA TYR A 257 15.25 -0.21 0.04
C TYR A 257 15.75 -0.08 1.48
N ARG A 258 17.06 0.14 1.69
CA ARG A 258 17.62 0.22 3.05
C ARG A 258 16.91 1.32 3.85
N PRO A 259 16.26 0.95 4.99
CA PRO A 259 15.62 1.91 5.87
C PRO A 259 16.62 2.95 6.39
N ALA A 260 16.16 4.17 6.57
CA ALA A 260 16.96 5.26 7.12
C ALA A 260 17.00 5.19 8.65
N GLN A 261 18.13 5.57 9.26
CA GLN A 261 18.26 5.59 10.71
C GLN A 261 17.29 6.57 11.38
N VAL A 262 16.96 7.65 10.69
CA VAL A 262 15.98 8.64 11.18
C VAL A 262 14.60 8.01 11.39
N GLN A 263 14.16 7.07 10.54
CA GLN A 263 12.90 6.36 10.73
C GLN A 263 12.91 5.58 12.05
N ARG A 264 14.00 4.83 12.31
CA ARG A 264 14.15 4.06 13.55
C ARG A 264 14.16 4.96 14.76
N ARG A 265 14.92 6.06 14.73
CA ARG A 265 15.01 7.02 15.84
C ARG A 265 13.65 7.60 16.22
N VAL A 266 12.83 7.95 15.23
CA VAL A 266 11.49 8.51 15.47
C VAL A 266 10.57 7.47 16.08
N ALA A 267 10.59 6.24 15.56
CA ALA A 267 9.78 5.14 16.09
C ALA A 267 10.23 4.73 17.50
N ASP A 268 11.55 4.57 17.74
CA ASP A 268 12.10 4.21 19.05
C ASP A 268 11.86 5.31 20.12
N ALA A 269 11.72 6.56 19.70
CA ALA A 269 11.34 7.67 20.57
C ALA A 269 9.84 7.67 20.94
N GLY A 270 9.06 6.70 20.48
CA GLY A 270 7.61 6.63 20.72
C GLY A 270 6.81 7.69 19.94
N ARG A 271 7.45 8.41 19.02
CA ARG A 271 6.82 9.42 18.19
C ARG A 271 6.19 8.73 16.96
N LEU A 272 5.03 8.10 17.18
CA LEU A 272 4.41 7.21 16.18
C LEU A 272 3.47 7.95 15.21
N GLY A 273 3.62 9.26 15.09
CA GLY A 273 2.83 10.10 14.19
C GLY A 273 1.54 10.62 14.85
N ARG A 274 0.53 10.88 14.01
CA ARG A 274 -0.75 11.47 14.46
C ARG A 274 -1.41 10.70 15.60
N LYS A 275 -1.30 9.38 15.61
CA LYS A 275 -1.94 8.52 16.63
C LYS A 275 -1.38 8.71 18.06
N THR A 276 -0.19 9.28 18.17
CA THR A 276 0.43 9.60 19.47
C THR A 276 0.60 11.11 19.69
N GLY A 277 0.05 11.94 18.80
CA GLY A 277 0.21 13.39 18.84
C GLY A 277 1.61 13.88 18.45
N ALA A 278 2.51 12.99 18.05
CA ALA A 278 3.89 13.33 17.72
C ALA A 278 4.51 12.32 16.73
N GLY A 279 5.22 12.82 15.75
CA GLY A 279 5.99 12.08 14.75
C GLY A 279 7.19 12.91 14.31
N TYR A 280 7.36 13.09 13.01
CA TYR A 280 8.27 14.11 12.47
C TYR A 280 7.81 15.52 12.80
N TYR A 281 6.50 15.68 13.01
CA TYR A 281 5.85 16.88 13.51
C TYR A 281 5.19 16.60 14.85
N ASP A 282 4.91 17.65 15.59
CA ASP A 282 3.96 17.62 16.70
C ASP A 282 2.54 17.86 16.18
N TYR A 283 1.53 17.35 16.86
CA TYR A 283 0.13 17.49 16.51
C TYR A 283 -0.69 17.93 17.72
N GLU A 284 -1.56 18.92 17.50
CA GLU A 284 -2.53 19.35 18.49
C GLU A 284 -3.63 18.28 18.66
N ALA A 285 -4.42 18.41 19.72
CA ALA A 285 -5.49 17.45 20.04
C ALA A 285 -6.56 17.34 18.93
N ASP A 286 -6.75 18.41 18.15
CA ASP A 286 -7.65 18.44 16.99
C ASP A 286 -7.02 17.86 15.70
N GLY A 287 -5.77 17.40 15.77
CA GLY A 287 -5.00 16.87 14.65
C GLY A 287 -4.31 17.93 13.79
N THR A 288 -4.37 19.21 14.18
CA THR A 288 -3.64 20.29 13.52
C THR A 288 -2.13 20.05 13.63
N ARG A 289 -1.42 20.17 12.52
CA ARG A 289 0.03 20.00 12.47
C ARG A 289 0.74 21.20 13.10
N GLY A 290 1.57 20.93 14.09
CA GLY A 290 2.44 21.88 14.75
C GLY A 290 3.85 21.96 14.15
N ALA A 291 4.84 22.18 15.02
CA ALA A 291 6.24 22.32 14.64
C ALA A 291 6.87 20.98 14.22
N ALA A 292 7.84 21.03 13.32
CA ALA A 292 8.71 19.88 13.07
C ALA A 292 9.65 19.64 14.26
N TRP A 293 9.94 18.36 14.54
CA TRP A 293 10.83 17.99 15.64
C TRP A 293 12.27 18.49 15.39
N PRO A 294 12.77 19.49 16.14
CA PRO A 294 13.99 20.21 15.79
C PRO A 294 15.28 19.39 16.00
N THR A 295 15.24 18.38 16.89
CA THR A 295 16.42 17.60 17.28
C THR A 295 16.48 16.21 16.64
N ILE A 296 15.62 15.93 15.65
CA ILE A 296 15.52 14.62 14.98
C ILE A 296 16.86 14.16 14.39
N VAL A 297 17.65 15.10 13.86
CA VAL A 297 19.02 14.87 13.40
C VAL A 297 19.95 15.83 14.14
N ALA A 298 20.34 15.42 15.37
CA ALA A 298 21.34 16.17 16.13
C ALA A 298 22.69 16.04 15.44
N ARG A 299 23.29 17.18 15.07
CA ARG A 299 24.66 17.26 14.55
C ARG A 299 25.56 17.87 15.58
N PRO A 300 26.78 17.33 15.81
CA PRO A 300 27.77 17.95 16.68
C PRO A 300 28.03 19.40 16.27
N ALA A 301 28.29 20.25 17.25
CA ALA A 301 28.74 21.61 16.99
C ALA A 301 30.02 21.58 16.15
N GLY A 302 30.10 22.38 15.08
CA GLY A 302 31.26 22.43 14.18
C GLY A 302 31.31 21.33 13.12
N ALA A 303 30.35 20.41 13.06
CA ALA A 303 30.28 19.43 11.97
C ALA A 303 30.16 20.14 10.60
N PRO A 304 30.88 19.68 9.56
CA PRO A 304 30.74 20.23 8.22
C PRO A 304 29.27 20.20 7.76
N ARG A 305 28.82 21.31 7.19
CA ARG A 305 27.46 21.39 6.61
C ARG A 305 27.58 21.34 5.09
N LEU A 306 26.86 20.41 4.50
CA LEU A 306 26.65 20.42 3.06
C LEU A 306 25.76 21.60 2.66
N ALA A 307 25.89 22.06 1.43
CA ALA A 307 24.97 23.06 0.88
C ALA A 307 23.55 22.52 0.92
N ARG A 308 22.61 23.34 1.37
CA ARG A 308 21.18 22.98 1.38
C ARG A 308 20.65 22.96 -0.05
N LEU A 309 19.82 21.98 -0.32
CA LEU A 309 19.09 21.87 -1.57
C LEU A 309 17.95 22.89 -1.60
N ASP A 310 17.71 23.48 -2.75
CA ASP A 310 16.51 24.24 -3.04
C ASP A 310 15.31 23.30 -3.38
N ALA A 311 14.13 23.90 -3.57
CA ALA A 311 12.91 23.13 -3.86
C ALA A 311 13.04 22.30 -5.14
N ALA A 312 13.56 22.87 -6.22
CA ALA A 312 13.71 22.19 -7.51
C ALA A 312 14.68 21.01 -7.43
N GLN A 313 15.75 21.13 -6.64
CA GLN A 313 16.70 20.04 -6.41
C GLN A 313 16.09 18.91 -5.56
N ILE A 314 15.27 19.25 -4.55
CA ILE A 314 14.52 18.27 -3.73
C ILE A 314 13.54 17.50 -4.63
N GLU A 315 12.75 18.20 -5.43
CA GLU A 315 11.77 17.64 -6.35
C GLU A 315 12.42 16.70 -7.37
N ALA A 316 13.45 17.18 -8.07
CA ALA A 316 14.16 16.39 -9.08
C ALA A 316 14.73 15.09 -8.50
N ARG A 317 15.25 15.15 -7.28
CA ARG A 317 15.86 14.01 -6.60
C ARG A 317 14.83 12.96 -6.19
N ILE A 318 13.72 13.38 -5.57
CA ILE A 318 12.63 12.47 -5.17
C ILE A 318 11.96 11.87 -6.41
N LEU A 319 11.65 12.69 -7.42
CA LEU A 319 11.01 12.21 -8.65
C LEU A 319 11.90 11.22 -9.41
N ALA A 320 13.20 11.48 -9.51
CA ALA A 320 14.14 10.56 -10.14
C ALA A 320 14.15 9.19 -9.44
N ALA A 321 14.13 9.17 -8.10
CA ALA A 321 14.08 7.93 -7.33
C ALA A 321 12.75 7.16 -7.55
N ILE A 322 11.62 7.87 -7.56
CA ILE A 322 10.28 7.29 -7.82
C ILE A 322 10.19 6.69 -9.22
N VAL A 323 10.61 7.45 -10.24
CA VAL A 323 10.58 7.01 -11.65
C VAL A 323 11.47 5.78 -11.84
N ASN A 324 12.65 5.78 -11.25
CA ASN A 324 13.57 4.64 -11.33
C ASN A 324 12.99 3.39 -10.69
N GLU A 325 12.30 3.53 -9.55
CA GLU A 325 11.68 2.38 -8.88
C GLU A 325 10.46 1.85 -9.64
N ALA A 326 9.63 2.74 -10.19
CA ALA A 326 8.53 2.34 -11.06
C ALA A 326 9.04 1.62 -12.33
N ALA A 327 10.12 2.13 -12.95
CA ALA A 327 10.79 1.48 -14.08
C ALA A 327 11.37 0.10 -13.68
N SER A 328 11.89 -0.03 -12.44
CA SER A 328 12.35 -1.32 -11.93
C SER A 328 11.19 -2.32 -11.78
N ALA A 329 10.04 -1.86 -11.28
CA ALA A 329 8.86 -2.70 -11.16
C ALA A 329 8.35 -3.20 -12.53
N VAL A 330 8.43 -2.38 -13.58
CA VAL A 330 8.15 -2.81 -14.97
C VAL A 330 9.16 -3.87 -15.42
N ALA A 331 10.46 -3.62 -15.21
CA ALA A 331 11.53 -4.53 -15.62
C ALA A 331 11.45 -5.89 -14.93
N ASP A 332 11.04 -5.91 -13.67
CA ASP A 332 10.87 -7.12 -12.87
C ASP A 332 9.52 -7.83 -13.16
N GLY A 333 8.72 -7.33 -14.10
CA GLY A 333 7.45 -7.93 -14.49
C GLY A 333 6.35 -7.85 -13.42
N VAL A 334 6.42 -6.86 -12.52
CA VAL A 334 5.42 -6.71 -11.45
C VAL A 334 4.06 -6.35 -12.02
N ALA A 335 4.01 -5.39 -12.95
CA ALA A 335 2.80 -4.99 -13.66
C ALA A 335 3.17 -4.20 -14.92
N SER A 336 2.15 -3.91 -15.78
CA SER A 336 2.35 -3.02 -16.92
C SER A 336 2.57 -1.56 -16.48
N PRO A 337 3.17 -0.71 -17.33
CA PRO A 337 3.34 0.71 -17.03
C PRO A 337 2.03 1.40 -16.64
N GLU A 338 0.94 1.15 -17.36
CA GLU A 338 -0.38 1.71 -17.12
C GLU A 338 -0.95 1.26 -15.76
N ALA A 339 -0.72 -0.01 -15.41
CA ALA A 339 -1.16 -0.59 -14.15
C ALA A 339 -0.43 0.04 -12.98
N ILE A 340 0.90 0.24 -13.09
CA ILE A 340 1.72 0.90 -12.06
C ILE A 340 1.25 2.35 -11.86
N ASP A 341 1.10 3.12 -12.93
CA ASP A 341 0.67 4.51 -12.85
C ASP A 341 -0.74 4.64 -12.28
N THR A 342 -1.65 3.75 -12.67
CA THR A 342 -3.00 3.69 -12.12
C THR A 342 -2.99 3.35 -10.63
N ALA A 343 -2.23 2.34 -10.22
CA ALA A 343 -2.12 1.94 -8.82
C ALA A 343 -1.60 3.07 -7.95
N MET A 344 -0.52 3.73 -8.37
CA MET A 344 0.07 4.83 -7.62
C MET A 344 -0.88 6.02 -7.47
N ARG A 345 -1.59 6.41 -8.54
CA ARG A 345 -2.57 7.50 -8.48
C ARG A 345 -3.73 7.19 -7.54
N LEU A 346 -4.28 5.99 -7.63
CA LEU A 346 -5.49 5.61 -6.88
C LEU A 346 -5.22 5.30 -5.41
N ALA A 347 -4.05 4.75 -5.08
CA ALA A 347 -3.71 4.40 -3.70
C ALA A 347 -3.10 5.56 -2.90
N THR A 348 -2.39 6.45 -3.57
CA THR A 348 -1.59 7.47 -2.88
C THR A 348 -2.07 8.89 -3.13
N ASN A 349 -3.07 9.06 -4.00
CA ASN A 349 -3.52 10.38 -4.48
C ASN A 349 -2.37 11.22 -5.08
N TRP A 350 -1.40 10.57 -5.71
CA TRP A 350 -0.37 11.29 -6.45
C TRP A 350 -0.99 12.03 -7.64
N PRO A 351 -0.51 13.22 -7.97
CA PRO A 351 -1.11 14.03 -9.02
C PRO A 351 -0.96 13.41 -10.40
N GLU A 352 0.07 12.58 -10.59
CA GLU A 352 0.38 11.90 -11.85
C GLU A 352 0.97 10.52 -11.56
N GLY A 353 0.86 9.60 -12.53
CA GLY A 353 1.55 8.31 -12.46
C GLY A 353 3.06 8.49 -12.59
N PRO A 354 3.88 7.70 -11.87
CA PRO A 354 5.32 7.90 -11.84
C PRO A 354 6.01 7.78 -13.19
N LEU A 355 5.55 6.86 -14.05
CA LEU A 355 6.16 6.66 -15.37
C LEU A 355 5.76 7.76 -16.35
N ALA A 356 4.49 8.17 -16.37
CA ALA A 356 4.02 9.32 -17.14
C ALA A 356 4.76 10.59 -16.70
N TRP A 357 4.96 10.77 -15.40
CA TRP A 357 5.74 11.89 -14.88
C TRP A 357 7.19 11.86 -15.38
N GLY A 358 7.83 10.68 -15.34
CA GLY A 358 9.17 10.49 -15.87
C GLY A 358 9.30 10.88 -17.35
N GLU A 359 8.33 10.51 -18.17
CA GLU A 359 8.29 10.90 -19.60
C GLU A 359 8.09 12.40 -19.77
N ARG A 360 7.21 13.01 -18.99
CA ARG A 360 6.94 14.46 -19.04
C ARG A 360 8.16 15.32 -18.68
N ILE A 361 8.94 14.92 -17.64
CA ILE A 361 10.17 15.64 -17.26
C ILE A 361 11.38 15.27 -18.14
N GLY A 362 11.24 14.22 -18.94
CA GLY A 362 12.28 13.68 -19.81
C GLY A 362 13.15 12.61 -19.15
N LEU A 363 13.06 11.39 -19.63
CA LEU A 363 13.83 10.24 -19.12
C LEU A 363 15.35 10.49 -19.09
N PRO A 364 15.98 11.19 -20.09
CA PRO A 364 17.39 11.56 -19.99
C PRO A 364 17.73 12.40 -18.76
N SER A 365 16.85 13.33 -18.36
CA SER A 365 17.04 14.16 -17.15
C SER A 365 16.97 13.33 -15.87
N VAL A 366 16.06 12.35 -15.83
CA VAL A 366 15.95 11.39 -14.72
C VAL A 366 17.23 10.58 -14.58
N VAL A 367 17.74 10.03 -15.70
CA VAL A 367 18.99 9.25 -15.74
C VAL A 367 20.16 10.11 -15.28
N HIS A 368 20.28 11.35 -15.80
CA HIS A 368 21.34 12.28 -15.40
C HIS A 368 21.33 12.54 -13.88
N SER A 369 20.16 12.80 -13.30
CA SER A 369 20.02 13.03 -11.86
C SER A 369 20.47 11.82 -11.04
N LEU A 370 20.08 10.60 -11.46
CA LEU A 370 20.47 9.36 -10.79
C LEU A 370 21.98 9.08 -10.91
N ASP A 371 22.57 9.30 -12.09
CA ASP A 371 24.01 9.12 -12.31
C ASP A 371 24.83 10.10 -11.44
N ALA A 372 24.41 11.35 -11.32
CA ALA A 372 25.05 12.34 -10.44
C ALA A 372 24.95 11.91 -8.95
N LEU A 373 23.79 11.40 -8.52
CA LEU A 373 23.62 10.87 -7.17
C LEU A 373 24.46 9.63 -6.94
N HIS A 374 24.52 8.71 -7.92
CA HIS A 374 25.33 7.51 -7.84
C HIS A 374 26.83 7.80 -7.76
N ALA A 375 27.31 8.79 -8.50
CA ALA A 375 28.69 9.23 -8.41
C ALA A 375 29.05 9.78 -7.01
N THR A 376 28.09 10.40 -6.32
CA THR A 376 28.28 10.92 -4.96
C THR A 376 28.17 9.81 -3.90
N VAL A 377 27.26 8.83 -4.11
CA VAL A 377 27.00 7.71 -3.17
C VAL A 377 26.95 6.39 -3.96
N PRO A 378 28.12 5.77 -4.21
CA PRO A 378 28.25 4.61 -5.11
C PRO A 378 27.90 3.28 -4.43
N ASP A 379 26.98 3.24 -3.50
CA ASP A 379 26.57 2.02 -2.77
C ASP A 379 25.45 1.23 -3.49
N GLY A 380 25.07 1.65 -4.68
CA GLY A 380 24.08 0.98 -5.52
C GLY A 380 22.63 1.48 -5.34
N ARG A 381 22.36 2.34 -4.34
CA ARG A 381 20.98 2.84 -4.09
C ARG A 381 20.41 3.69 -5.23
N TYR A 382 21.27 4.36 -6.00
CA TYR A 382 20.90 5.22 -7.12
C TYR A 382 21.24 4.59 -8.49
N ARG A 383 21.54 3.30 -8.55
CA ARG A 383 21.79 2.67 -9.84
C ARG A 383 20.58 2.80 -10.76
N VAL A 384 20.81 3.28 -11.95
CA VAL A 384 19.76 3.42 -12.97
C VAL A 384 19.30 2.04 -13.43
N THR A 385 18.00 1.81 -13.44
CA THR A 385 17.42 0.57 -13.96
C THR A 385 17.73 0.43 -15.45
N PRO A 386 18.16 -0.77 -15.94
CA PRO A 386 18.53 -0.94 -17.35
C PRO A 386 17.48 -0.51 -18.35
N ILE A 387 16.20 -0.82 -18.10
CA ILE A 387 15.08 -0.39 -18.97
C ILE A 387 14.99 1.13 -19.06
N LEU A 388 15.13 1.85 -17.95
CA LEU A 388 15.10 3.31 -17.93
C LEU A 388 16.25 3.91 -18.75
N ARG A 389 17.44 3.32 -18.65
CA ARG A 389 18.61 3.75 -19.42
C ARG A 389 18.41 3.52 -20.93
N VAL A 390 17.84 2.37 -21.31
CA VAL A 390 17.53 2.07 -22.73
C VAL A 390 16.49 3.05 -23.29
N LEU A 391 15.41 3.31 -22.56
CA LEU A 391 14.38 4.23 -22.99
C LEU A 391 14.90 5.69 -23.08
N ALA A 392 15.72 6.11 -22.11
CA ALA A 392 16.32 7.45 -22.12
C ALA A 392 17.29 7.68 -23.30
N GLY A 393 17.92 6.62 -23.81
CA GLY A 393 18.83 6.70 -24.99
C GLY A 393 18.15 6.54 -26.33
N GLY A 394 16.85 6.22 -26.36
CA GLY A 394 16.08 5.92 -27.57
C GLY A 394 14.89 6.87 -27.79
N SER A 395 14.09 6.56 -28.83
CA SER A 395 12.83 7.23 -29.14
C SER A 395 11.60 6.52 -28.55
N ARG A 396 11.81 5.46 -27.77
CA ARG A 396 10.72 4.67 -27.18
C ARG A 396 10.31 5.24 -25.82
N THR A 397 9.05 5.04 -25.45
CA THR A 397 8.48 5.41 -24.16
C THR A 397 7.92 4.18 -23.45
N PHE A 398 7.53 4.32 -22.19
CA PHE A 398 6.88 3.24 -21.42
C PHE A 398 5.50 2.87 -22.00
N PHE A 399 4.80 3.82 -22.60
CA PHE A 399 3.41 3.68 -23.05
C PHE A 399 3.26 3.44 -24.55
N GLN A 400 4.36 3.33 -25.30
CA GLN A 400 4.28 2.94 -26.70
C GLN A 400 3.93 1.45 -26.80
N ALA A 401 2.84 1.13 -27.51
CA ALA A 401 2.47 -0.23 -27.81
C ALA A 401 3.67 -0.99 -28.38
N ARG A 402 3.92 -2.20 -27.89
CA ARG A 402 4.81 -3.14 -28.55
C ARG A 402 4.20 -3.43 -29.93
N ALA A 403 4.87 -2.97 -30.97
CA ALA A 403 4.51 -3.30 -32.35
C ALA A 403 4.68 -4.81 -32.57
#